data_522504fa2a7266c7012e8181749f0543
#
_entry.id   522504fa2a7266c7012e8181749f0543
#
_cell.length_a   1.000
_cell.length_b   1.000
_cell.length_c   1.000
_cell.angle_alpha   90.00
_cell.angle_beta   90.00
_cell.angle_gamma   90.00
#
_symmetry.space_group_name_H-M   'P 1'
#
loop_
_entity.id
_entity.type
_entity.pdbx_description
1 polymer ?
#
loop_
_entity_poly.entity_id
_entity_poly.type
_entity_poly.pdbx_seq_one_letter_code
_entity_poly.pdbx_strand_id
1 'polypeptide(L)'
;LVHAALRSILGEEAVQAGSLNKPGYLRFDFNWTSPLTPAELTEIEEWVNTAIDQDLPVTTEIMALDDAKASGAMALFGENYGDKVRVVTIGEEGKPCVSKELCGGIHVASTAQIGSVRFIGDSSVGSGIRRVEAYVGLQALAAARNDQRIVNDLMARFKVKSDDVVPRVAALQETVKNLERELSDVRMAAVLKDAGSFIEQAVDINGVQVIAAEAPHGADGAQLRTLACTIRKHFGENPAVVALFTGSGVKVPFVVAV
;
A
#
# COMPACT_ATOMS: atom_id res chain seq x y z
N LEU A 1 8.13 11.84 -22.34
CA LEU A 1 8.95 10.82 -21.67
C LEU A 1 8.09 9.77 -20.94
N VAL A 2 7.20 10.15 -20.01
CA VAL A 2 6.38 9.19 -19.24
C VAL A 2 5.55 8.28 -20.14
N HIS A 3 4.91 8.82 -21.18
CA HIS A 3 4.17 8.03 -22.17
C HIS A 3 5.07 7.01 -22.88
N ALA A 4 6.24 7.44 -23.32
CA ALA A 4 7.20 6.55 -23.99
C ALA A 4 7.71 5.45 -23.03
N ALA A 5 7.99 5.78 -21.76
CA ALA A 5 8.39 4.81 -20.75
C ALA A 5 7.30 3.76 -20.48
N LEU A 6 6.05 4.21 -20.25
CA LEU A 6 4.91 3.33 -20.04
C LEU A 6 4.73 2.36 -21.21
N ARG A 7 4.79 2.84 -22.44
CA ARG A 7 4.68 1.99 -23.63
C ARG A 7 5.85 1.05 -23.83
N SER A 8 7.05 1.48 -23.49
CA SER A 8 8.24 0.63 -23.60
C SER A 8 8.21 -0.55 -22.61
N ILE A 9 7.68 -0.33 -21.40
CA ILE A 9 7.70 -1.31 -20.32
C ILE A 9 6.42 -2.16 -20.29
N LEU A 10 5.26 -1.52 -20.46
CA LEU A 10 3.97 -2.21 -20.34
C LEU A 10 3.45 -2.70 -21.71
N GLY A 11 3.85 -2.05 -22.79
CA GLY A 11 3.38 -2.35 -24.14
C GLY A 11 2.63 -1.20 -24.80
N GLU A 12 2.41 -1.35 -26.10
CA GLU A 12 1.83 -0.29 -26.96
C GLU A 12 0.41 0.13 -26.56
N GLU A 13 -0.29 -0.69 -25.79
CA GLU A 13 -1.66 -0.43 -25.30
C GLU A 13 -1.71 0.62 -24.20
N ALA A 14 -0.57 0.95 -23.56
CA ALA A 14 -0.47 1.98 -22.53
C ALA A 14 -0.54 3.39 -23.14
N VAL A 15 -1.70 3.72 -23.74
CA VAL A 15 -1.94 4.98 -24.43
C VAL A 15 -2.49 6.03 -23.48
N GLN A 16 -2.04 7.27 -23.65
CA GLN A 16 -2.52 8.41 -22.84
C GLN A 16 -4.05 8.58 -22.96
N ALA A 17 -4.71 8.68 -21.81
CA ALA A 17 -6.13 9.03 -21.66
C ALA A 17 -6.30 10.47 -21.13
N GLY A 18 -5.29 11.02 -20.47
CA GLY A 18 -5.30 12.39 -19.97
C GLY A 18 -3.98 12.74 -19.27
N SER A 19 -3.71 14.02 -19.08
CA SER A 19 -2.54 14.47 -18.33
C SER A 19 -2.76 15.84 -17.68
N LEU A 20 -1.99 16.11 -16.64
CA LEU A 20 -1.93 17.40 -15.98
C LEU A 20 -0.49 17.68 -15.56
N ASN A 21 0.05 18.78 -16.10
CA ASN A 21 1.36 19.29 -15.74
C ASN A 21 1.21 20.57 -14.91
N LYS A 22 1.87 20.61 -13.76
CA LYS A 22 2.00 21.80 -12.89
C LYS A 22 3.46 21.97 -12.50
N PRO A 23 3.89 23.14 -12.04
CA PRO A 23 5.23 23.30 -11.49
C PRO A 23 5.50 22.26 -10.39
N GLY A 24 6.51 21.42 -10.62
CA GLY A 24 6.93 20.37 -9.68
C GLY A 24 6.05 19.14 -9.59
N TYR A 25 5.00 19.02 -10.41
CA TYR A 25 4.05 17.89 -10.35
C TYR A 25 3.53 17.48 -11.72
N LEU A 26 3.46 16.18 -11.92
CA LEU A 26 2.87 15.52 -13.11
C LEU A 26 1.79 14.55 -12.67
N ARG A 27 0.69 14.54 -13.39
CA ARG A 27 -0.30 13.46 -13.40
C ARG A 27 -0.46 12.96 -14.83
N PHE A 28 -0.47 11.64 -14.99
CA PHE A 28 -0.63 11.01 -16.29
C PHE A 28 -1.61 9.84 -16.20
N ASP A 29 -2.71 9.94 -16.94
CA ASP A 29 -3.76 8.93 -17.04
C ASP A 29 -3.57 8.16 -18.33
N PHE A 30 -3.63 6.82 -18.28
CA PHE A 30 -3.38 5.96 -19.43
C PHE A 30 -4.24 4.69 -19.39
N ASN A 31 -4.45 4.09 -20.56
CA ASN A 31 -5.22 2.86 -20.69
C ASN A 31 -4.40 1.69 -20.13
N TRP A 32 -4.87 1.12 -19.03
CA TRP A 32 -4.30 -0.07 -18.43
C TRP A 32 -5.27 -0.67 -17.42
N THR A 33 -5.34 -2.00 -17.33
CA THR A 33 -6.36 -2.67 -16.51
C THR A 33 -5.85 -3.06 -15.12
N SER A 34 -4.58 -3.40 -14.99
CA SER A 34 -3.98 -3.90 -13.76
C SER A 34 -3.23 -2.81 -13.00
N PRO A 35 -3.16 -2.85 -11.65
CA PRO A 35 -2.24 -2.03 -10.89
C PRO A 35 -0.80 -2.26 -11.35
N LEU A 36 0.01 -1.20 -11.37
CA LEU A 36 1.43 -1.32 -11.58
C LEU A 36 2.10 -1.96 -10.36
N THR A 37 2.98 -2.88 -10.61
CA THR A 37 3.83 -3.44 -9.55
C THR A 37 4.88 -2.41 -9.10
N PRO A 38 5.41 -2.50 -7.87
CA PRO A 38 6.52 -1.65 -7.45
C PRO A 38 7.75 -1.74 -8.37
N ALA A 39 8.00 -2.91 -8.97
CA ALA A 39 9.08 -3.11 -9.92
C ALA A 39 8.86 -2.34 -11.23
N GLU A 40 7.66 -2.41 -11.80
CA GLU A 40 7.30 -1.66 -13.01
C GLU A 40 7.37 -0.15 -12.75
N LEU A 41 6.88 0.35 -11.61
CA LEU A 41 6.99 1.77 -11.25
C LEU A 41 8.46 2.22 -11.15
N THR A 42 9.32 1.40 -10.56
CA THR A 42 10.75 1.67 -10.47
C THR A 42 11.39 1.70 -11.86
N GLU A 43 11.09 0.73 -12.70
CA GLU A 43 11.63 0.64 -14.06
C GLU A 43 11.19 1.84 -14.92
N ILE A 44 9.93 2.27 -14.82
CA ILE A 44 9.41 3.47 -15.49
C ILE A 44 10.14 4.73 -14.98
N GLU A 45 10.35 4.85 -13.68
CA GLU A 45 11.09 5.98 -13.08
C GLU A 45 12.53 6.03 -13.55
N GLU A 46 13.23 4.89 -13.53
CA GLU A 46 14.61 4.76 -14.01
C GLU A 46 14.72 5.09 -15.51
N TRP A 47 13.79 4.58 -16.31
CA TRP A 47 13.75 4.87 -17.75
C TRP A 47 13.61 6.37 -18.02
N VAL A 48 12.67 7.03 -17.35
CA VAL A 48 12.42 8.48 -17.49
C VAL A 48 13.64 9.29 -17.05
N ASN A 49 14.22 8.96 -15.89
CA ASN A 49 15.39 9.68 -15.37
C ASN A 49 16.65 9.43 -16.22
N THR A 50 16.80 8.24 -16.80
CA THR A 50 17.88 7.96 -17.76
C THR A 50 17.76 8.84 -19.01
N ALA A 51 16.55 8.97 -19.55
CA ALA A 51 16.31 9.87 -20.70
C ALA A 51 16.52 11.36 -20.33
N ILE A 52 16.28 11.75 -19.09
CA ILE A 52 16.58 13.09 -18.57
C ILE A 52 18.11 13.31 -18.49
N ASP A 53 18.85 12.35 -17.94
CA ASP A 53 20.31 12.40 -17.77
C ASP A 53 21.06 12.45 -19.12
N GLN A 54 20.48 11.86 -20.15
CA GLN A 54 21.03 11.91 -21.52
C GLN A 54 20.99 13.29 -22.18
N ASP A 55 20.31 14.27 -21.59
CA ASP A 55 20.16 15.65 -22.10
C ASP A 55 19.71 15.71 -23.59
N LEU A 56 18.71 14.90 -23.92
CA LEU A 56 18.23 14.77 -25.28
C LEU A 56 17.56 16.05 -25.78
N PRO A 57 17.82 16.49 -27.02
CA PRO A 57 17.15 17.66 -27.62
C PRO A 57 15.66 17.39 -27.80
N VAL A 58 14.86 18.43 -27.59
CA VAL A 58 13.42 18.43 -27.83
C VAL A 58 13.14 19.43 -28.97
N THR A 59 12.79 18.88 -30.12
CA THR A 59 12.51 19.67 -31.32
C THR A 59 11.03 19.69 -31.64
N THR A 60 10.59 20.74 -32.33
CA THR A 60 9.19 20.88 -32.75
C THR A 60 9.11 21.30 -34.18
N GLU A 61 8.26 20.63 -34.95
CA GLU A 61 8.01 20.91 -36.36
C GLU A 61 6.52 21.02 -36.63
N ILE A 62 6.14 21.88 -37.58
CA ILE A 62 4.75 21.97 -38.09
C ILE A 62 4.71 21.36 -39.48
N MET A 63 3.88 20.33 -39.65
CA MET A 63 3.76 19.63 -40.93
C MET A 63 2.30 19.21 -41.17
N ALA A 64 2.03 18.69 -42.37
CA ALA A 64 0.72 18.11 -42.65
C ALA A 64 0.47 16.87 -41.79
N LEU A 65 -0.79 16.60 -41.44
CA LEU A 65 -1.16 15.47 -40.57
C LEU A 65 -0.71 14.11 -41.14
N ASP A 66 -0.86 13.94 -42.48
CA ASP A 66 -0.46 12.71 -43.15
C ASP A 66 1.07 12.51 -43.14
N ASP A 67 1.84 13.61 -43.32
CA ASP A 67 3.30 13.57 -43.22
C ASP A 67 3.75 13.24 -41.80
N ALA A 68 3.07 13.78 -40.79
CA ALA A 68 3.34 13.48 -39.41
C ALA A 68 3.13 11.99 -39.09
N LYS A 69 2.00 11.42 -39.54
CA LYS A 69 1.73 9.99 -39.40
C LYS A 69 2.74 9.12 -40.13
N ALA A 70 3.08 9.50 -41.39
CA ALA A 70 4.07 8.80 -42.18
C ALA A 70 5.47 8.83 -41.57
N SER A 71 5.79 9.88 -40.79
CA SER A 71 7.05 10.01 -40.02
C SER A 71 7.07 9.21 -38.72
N GLY A 72 6.00 8.45 -38.42
CA GLY A 72 5.89 7.67 -37.19
C GLY A 72 5.47 8.49 -35.95
N ALA A 73 4.98 9.72 -36.12
CA ALA A 73 4.49 10.51 -35.02
C ALA A 73 3.18 9.92 -34.47
N MET A 74 3.12 9.76 -33.15
CA MET A 74 1.94 9.25 -32.47
C MET A 74 0.87 10.33 -32.38
N ALA A 75 -0.34 10.01 -32.85
CA ALA A 75 -1.55 10.79 -32.69
C ALA A 75 -2.40 10.15 -31.58
N LEU A 76 -2.90 10.94 -30.64
CA LEU A 76 -3.82 10.44 -29.62
C LEU A 76 -5.17 10.09 -30.24
N PHE A 77 -5.72 8.95 -29.84
CA PHE A 77 -7.02 8.49 -30.32
C PHE A 77 -8.15 9.43 -29.82
N GLY A 78 -9.02 9.86 -30.72
CA GLY A 78 -10.20 10.66 -30.39
C GLY A 78 -9.98 12.17 -30.38
N GLU A 79 -8.77 12.68 -30.67
CA GLU A 79 -8.56 14.09 -30.93
C GLU A 79 -8.80 14.45 -32.41
N ASN A 80 -9.47 15.58 -32.63
CA ASN A 80 -9.64 16.12 -33.97
C ASN A 80 -8.47 17.03 -34.31
N TYR A 81 -7.63 16.58 -35.23
CA TYR A 81 -6.49 17.33 -35.72
C TYR A 81 -6.87 18.08 -36.99
N GLY A 82 -6.40 19.31 -37.13
CA GLY A 82 -6.48 20.07 -38.38
C GLY A 82 -5.50 19.56 -39.41
N ASP A 83 -5.52 20.16 -40.63
CA ASP A 83 -4.64 19.80 -41.73
C ASP A 83 -3.15 19.94 -41.40
N LYS A 84 -2.81 20.84 -40.47
CA LYS A 84 -1.44 21.04 -39.96
C LYS A 84 -1.37 20.73 -38.48
N VAL A 85 -0.35 19.97 -38.11
CA VAL A 85 -0.11 19.53 -36.75
C VAL A 85 1.31 19.88 -36.30
N ARG A 86 1.47 20.07 -35.00
CA ARG A 86 2.77 20.27 -34.36
C ARG A 86 3.27 18.94 -33.84
N VAL A 87 4.39 18.48 -34.38
CA VAL A 87 5.10 17.26 -33.96
C VAL A 87 6.20 17.65 -32.99
N VAL A 88 6.25 16.98 -31.86
CA VAL A 88 7.31 17.11 -30.86
C VAL A 88 8.15 15.86 -30.89
N THR A 89 9.45 16.01 -31.10
CA THR A 89 10.40 14.89 -31.14
C THR A 89 11.41 15.04 -30.03
N ILE A 90 11.65 13.96 -29.28
CA ILE A 90 12.67 13.87 -28.24
C ILE A 90 13.73 12.87 -28.73
N GLY A 91 14.93 13.33 -28.94
CA GLY A 91 16.04 12.52 -29.44
C GLY A 91 16.99 13.27 -30.36
N GLU A 92 18.13 12.67 -30.63
CA GLU A 92 19.16 13.23 -31.53
C GLU A 92 18.79 13.01 -33.00
N GLU A 93 19.12 14.00 -33.82
CA GLU A 93 18.95 13.88 -35.27
C GLU A 93 19.76 12.69 -35.83
N GLY A 94 19.15 11.92 -36.73
CA GLY A 94 19.78 10.74 -37.34
C GLY A 94 19.87 9.51 -36.46
N LYS A 95 19.36 9.57 -35.23
CA LYS A 95 19.21 8.40 -34.34
C LYS A 95 17.75 8.05 -34.10
N PRO A 96 17.41 6.82 -33.65
CA PRO A 96 16.07 6.52 -33.20
C PRO A 96 15.63 7.50 -32.10
N CYS A 97 14.47 8.13 -32.27
CA CYS A 97 13.96 9.06 -31.26
C CYS A 97 13.35 8.27 -30.07
N VAL A 98 13.44 8.88 -28.90
CA VAL A 98 12.86 8.37 -27.65
C VAL A 98 11.34 8.53 -27.64
N SER A 99 10.84 9.65 -28.22
CA SER A 99 9.42 9.93 -28.35
C SER A 99 9.20 10.86 -29.55
N LYS A 100 8.10 10.62 -30.28
CA LYS A 100 7.64 11.50 -31.37
C LYS A 100 6.12 11.54 -31.35
N GLU A 101 5.56 12.68 -30.93
CA GLU A 101 4.13 12.79 -30.63
C GLU A 101 3.54 14.10 -31.15
N LEU A 102 2.24 14.06 -31.49
CA LEU A 102 1.48 15.27 -31.79
C LEU A 102 1.15 15.99 -30.46
N CYS A 103 1.68 17.19 -30.27
CA CYS A 103 1.44 17.94 -29.04
C CYS A 103 1.46 19.44 -29.29
N GLY A 104 0.37 20.13 -28.89
CA GLY A 104 0.24 21.58 -28.90
C GLY A 104 0.83 22.30 -27.69
N GLY A 105 1.25 21.56 -26.64
CA GLY A 105 1.73 22.09 -25.38
C GLY A 105 3.12 22.75 -25.45
N ILE A 106 3.51 23.42 -24.37
CA ILE A 106 4.85 24.00 -24.21
C ILE A 106 5.79 22.91 -23.74
N HIS A 107 6.96 22.82 -24.36
CA HIS A 107 8.01 21.86 -24.02
C HIS A 107 9.32 22.56 -23.68
N VAL A 108 10.15 21.87 -22.91
CA VAL A 108 11.55 22.26 -22.65
C VAL A 108 12.38 22.08 -23.93
N ALA A 109 13.55 22.72 -24.02
CA ALA A 109 14.44 22.58 -25.16
C ALA A 109 15.32 21.32 -25.09
N SER A 110 15.55 20.78 -23.89
CA SER A 110 16.24 19.51 -23.67
C SER A 110 15.68 18.78 -22.45
N THR A 111 15.87 17.46 -22.41
CA THR A 111 15.34 16.65 -21.31
C THR A 111 15.98 16.97 -19.96
N ALA A 112 17.24 17.38 -19.92
CA ALA A 112 17.92 17.76 -18.67
C ALA A 112 17.23 18.94 -17.93
N GLN A 113 16.52 19.82 -18.65
CA GLN A 113 15.80 20.94 -18.03
C GLN A 113 14.62 20.49 -17.15
N ILE A 114 14.18 19.24 -17.25
CA ILE A 114 13.14 18.64 -16.40
C ILE A 114 13.68 18.45 -14.97
N GLY A 115 14.96 18.17 -14.82
CA GLY A 115 15.60 17.78 -13.58
C GLY A 115 15.35 16.29 -13.28
N SER A 116 14.75 15.96 -12.16
CA SER A 116 14.42 14.56 -11.81
C SER A 116 12.92 14.34 -11.76
N VAL A 117 12.49 13.11 -11.97
CA VAL A 117 11.11 12.65 -11.81
C VAL A 117 11.09 11.57 -10.73
N ARG A 118 10.10 11.64 -9.83
CA ARG A 118 9.85 10.63 -8.80
C ARG A 118 8.38 10.30 -8.76
N PHE A 119 8.04 9.06 -9.07
CA PHE A 119 6.68 8.59 -8.96
C PHE A 119 6.27 8.45 -7.50
N ILE A 120 5.04 8.89 -7.18
CA ILE A 120 4.48 8.87 -5.83
C ILE A 120 3.31 7.91 -5.70
N GLY A 121 2.79 7.41 -6.79
CA GLY A 121 1.72 6.44 -6.75
C GLY A 121 1.15 6.06 -8.11
N ASP A 122 0.42 4.96 -8.06
CA ASP A 122 -0.42 4.41 -9.12
C ASP A 122 -1.83 4.20 -8.55
N SER A 123 -2.86 4.66 -9.26
CA SER A 123 -4.25 4.55 -8.84
C SER A 123 -5.19 4.26 -10.02
N SER A 124 -6.38 3.71 -9.73
CA SER A 124 -7.44 3.56 -10.73
C SER A 124 -8.28 4.82 -10.80
N VAL A 125 -8.60 5.29 -12.01
CA VAL A 125 -9.47 6.45 -12.24
C VAL A 125 -10.84 6.02 -12.79
N GLY A 126 -10.92 4.81 -13.31
CA GLY A 126 -12.12 4.22 -13.91
C GLY A 126 -11.82 2.85 -14.50
N SER A 127 -12.82 2.25 -15.15
CA SER A 127 -12.62 0.95 -15.79
C SER A 127 -11.59 1.07 -16.93
N GLY A 128 -10.49 0.32 -16.81
CA GLY A 128 -9.44 0.27 -17.83
C GLY A 128 -8.54 1.52 -17.90
N ILE A 129 -8.61 2.45 -16.93
CA ILE A 129 -7.76 3.64 -16.87
C ILE A 129 -6.99 3.68 -15.56
N ARG A 130 -5.67 3.73 -15.68
CA ARG A 130 -4.74 3.92 -14.56
C ARG A 130 -4.19 5.34 -14.56
N ARG A 131 -3.76 5.79 -13.41
CA ARG A 131 -3.16 7.10 -13.16
C ARG A 131 -1.84 6.91 -12.45
N VAL A 132 -0.78 7.49 -13.00
CA VAL A 132 0.46 7.69 -12.28
C VAL A 132 0.64 9.16 -11.93
N GLU A 133 1.17 9.42 -10.75
CA GLU A 133 1.48 10.75 -10.26
C GLU A 133 2.96 10.83 -9.91
N ALA A 134 3.59 11.97 -10.20
CA ALA A 134 5.00 12.15 -9.96
C ALA A 134 5.32 13.58 -9.52
N TYR A 135 6.31 13.69 -8.65
CA TYR A 135 7.02 14.95 -8.41
C TYR A 135 8.11 15.15 -9.46
N VAL A 136 8.36 16.42 -9.81
CA VAL A 136 9.31 16.80 -10.87
C VAL A 136 10.29 17.86 -10.35
N GLY A 137 11.56 17.76 -10.76
CA GLY A 137 12.60 18.72 -10.43
C GLY A 137 12.84 18.83 -8.92
N LEU A 138 12.83 20.05 -8.38
CA LEU A 138 13.11 20.29 -6.97
C LEU A 138 12.12 19.62 -6.02
N GLN A 139 10.88 19.40 -6.44
CA GLN A 139 9.89 18.70 -5.63
C GLN A 139 10.22 17.20 -5.50
N ALA A 140 10.73 16.57 -6.57
CA ALA A 140 11.22 15.21 -6.52
C ALA A 140 12.39 15.07 -5.53
N LEU A 141 13.33 16.00 -5.57
CA LEU A 141 14.45 16.06 -4.64
C LEU A 141 14.00 16.28 -3.18
N ALA A 142 13.01 17.16 -2.97
CA ALA A 142 12.44 17.42 -1.65
C ALA A 142 11.76 16.16 -1.06
N ALA A 143 11.02 15.41 -1.88
CA ALA A 143 10.41 14.15 -1.49
C ALA A 143 11.47 13.11 -1.10
N ALA A 144 12.52 12.94 -1.91
CA ALA A 144 13.63 12.02 -1.61
C ALA A 144 14.34 12.37 -0.30
N ARG A 145 14.57 13.66 -0.03
CA ARG A 145 15.15 14.12 1.25
C ARG A 145 14.25 13.84 2.45
N ASN A 146 12.93 13.97 2.28
CA ASN A 146 11.99 13.65 3.34
C ASN A 146 12.02 12.15 3.68
N ASP A 147 12.04 11.28 2.68
CA ASP A 147 12.14 9.83 2.90
C ASP A 147 13.46 9.45 3.56
N GLN A 148 14.56 10.07 3.12
CA GLN A 148 15.87 9.87 3.77
C GLN A 148 15.84 10.31 5.23
N ARG A 149 15.15 11.40 5.57
CA ARG A 149 14.99 11.86 6.95
C ARG A 149 14.23 10.84 7.79
N ILE A 150 13.14 10.26 7.27
CA ILE A 150 12.38 9.22 7.96
C ILE A 150 13.26 7.99 8.22
N VAL A 151 14.01 7.53 7.22
CA VAL A 151 14.95 6.41 7.39
C VAL A 151 16.00 6.72 8.44
N ASN A 152 16.60 7.92 8.42
CA ASN A 152 17.60 8.34 9.42
C ASN A 152 17.01 8.37 10.84
N ASP A 153 15.77 8.85 11.01
CA ASP A 153 15.08 8.82 12.30
C ASP A 153 14.88 7.39 12.82
N LEU A 154 14.51 6.46 11.93
CA LEU A 154 14.37 5.04 12.30
C LEU A 154 15.72 4.41 12.67
N MET A 155 16.77 4.68 11.89
CA MET A 155 18.14 4.25 12.19
C MET A 155 18.59 4.72 13.58
N ALA A 156 18.33 5.98 13.90
CA ALA A 156 18.70 6.56 15.20
C ALA A 156 17.89 5.91 16.35
N ARG A 157 16.59 5.71 16.20
CA ARG A 157 15.73 5.08 17.21
C ARG A 157 16.09 3.63 17.48
N PHE A 158 16.34 2.86 16.43
CA PHE A 158 16.70 1.44 16.54
C PHE A 158 18.19 1.20 16.73
N LYS A 159 19.03 2.24 16.59
CA LYS A 159 20.51 2.17 16.68
C LYS A 159 21.09 1.13 15.69
N VAL A 160 20.62 1.17 14.47
CA VAL A 160 20.99 0.26 13.38
C VAL A 160 21.39 1.01 12.12
N LYS A 161 21.99 0.35 11.15
CA LYS A 161 22.25 0.87 9.81
C LYS A 161 20.98 0.79 8.93
N SER A 162 20.98 1.46 7.80
CA SER A 162 19.87 1.48 6.83
C SER A 162 19.35 0.09 6.48
N ASP A 163 20.24 -0.81 6.13
CA ASP A 163 19.91 -2.18 5.68
C ASP A 163 19.31 -3.04 6.80
N ASP A 164 19.56 -2.66 8.07
CA ASP A 164 19.06 -3.38 9.24
C ASP A 164 17.71 -2.83 9.75
N VAL A 165 17.20 -1.73 9.19
CA VAL A 165 15.93 -1.11 9.67
C VAL A 165 14.77 -2.07 9.46
N VAL A 166 14.60 -2.62 8.26
CA VAL A 166 13.49 -3.53 7.93
C VAL A 166 13.56 -4.82 8.75
N PRO A 167 14.71 -5.53 8.83
CA PRO A 167 14.86 -6.67 9.74
C PRO A 167 14.54 -6.35 11.20
N ARG A 168 14.94 -5.17 11.68
CA ARG A 168 14.69 -4.74 13.07
C ARG A 168 13.20 -4.52 13.34
N VAL A 169 12.47 -3.92 12.41
CA VAL A 169 11.01 -3.75 12.51
C VAL A 169 10.31 -5.12 12.51
N ALA A 170 10.71 -6.04 11.64
CA ALA A 170 10.16 -7.39 11.61
C ALA A 170 10.41 -8.14 12.93
N ALA A 171 11.61 -8.05 13.50
CA ALA A 171 11.94 -8.65 14.79
C ALA A 171 11.11 -8.03 15.93
N LEU A 172 10.84 -6.72 15.90
CA LEU A 172 9.97 -6.06 16.88
C LEU A 172 8.52 -6.56 16.79
N GLN A 173 7.99 -6.70 15.57
CA GLN A 173 6.63 -7.24 15.36
C GLN A 173 6.51 -8.65 15.91
N GLU A 174 7.49 -9.53 15.69
CA GLU A 174 7.49 -10.89 16.23
C GLU A 174 7.60 -10.88 17.77
N THR A 175 8.43 -10.00 18.32
CA THR A 175 8.54 -9.83 19.78
C THR A 175 7.20 -9.41 20.39
N VAL A 176 6.51 -8.44 19.80
CA VAL A 176 5.18 -8.01 20.27
C VAL A 176 4.20 -9.17 20.24
N LYS A 177 4.12 -9.90 19.14
CA LYS A 177 3.25 -11.06 19.00
C LYS A 177 3.52 -12.16 20.04
N ASN A 178 4.78 -12.43 20.34
CA ASN A 178 5.17 -13.40 21.36
C ASN A 178 4.79 -12.92 22.77
N LEU A 179 5.04 -11.64 23.09
CA LEU A 179 4.66 -11.06 24.38
C LEU A 179 3.14 -11.04 24.56
N GLU A 180 2.36 -10.75 23.55
CA GLU A 180 0.89 -10.82 23.59
C GLU A 180 0.41 -12.25 23.88
N ARG A 181 1.05 -13.26 23.27
CA ARG A 181 0.76 -14.66 23.54
C ARG A 181 1.12 -15.05 24.98
N GLU A 182 2.33 -14.73 25.41
CA GLU A 182 2.77 -14.99 26.80
C GLU A 182 1.84 -14.33 27.82
N LEU A 183 1.46 -13.07 27.58
CA LEU A 183 0.52 -12.35 28.43
C LEU A 183 -0.86 -13.05 28.47
N SER A 184 -1.35 -13.55 27.34
CA SER A 184 -2.59 -14.33 27.28
C SER A 184 -2.48 -15.63 28.08
N ASP A 185 -1.36 -16.34 27.96
CA ASP A 185 -1.11 -17.60 28.68
C ASP A 185 -1.03 -17.36 30.21
N VAL A 186 -0.32 -16.30 30.63
CA VAL A 186 -0.22 -15.92 32.05
C VAL A 186 -1.59 -15.54 32.60
N ARG A 187 -2.38 -14.77 31.87
CA ARG A 187 -3.75 -14.40 32.26
C ARG A 187 -4.63 -15.65 32.37
N MET A 188 -4.54 -16.57 31.39
CA MET A 188 -5.28 -17.84 31.43
C MET A 188 -4.90 -18.67 32.64
N ALA A 189 -3.61 -18.82 32.94
CA ALA A 189 -3.15 -19.54 34.13
C ALA A 189 -3.66 -18.92 35.44
N ALA A 190 -3.68 -17.58 35.52
CA ALA A 190 -4.26 -16.89 36.69
C ALA A 190 -5.76 -17.15 36.82
N VAL A 191 -6.53 -17.08 35.74
CA VAL A 191 -7.97 -17.37 35.75
C VAL A 191 -8.26 -18.83 36.14
N LEU A 192 -7.47 -19.78 35.64
CA LEU A 192 -7.64 -21.21 35.97
C LEU A 192 -7.27 -21.56 37.39
N LYS A 193 -6.36 -20.79 38.02
CA LYS A 193 -5.99 -21.01 39.42
C LYS A 193 -7.18 -20.84 40.37
N ASP A 194 -8.11 -19.97 40.03
CA ASP A 194 -9.32 -19.71 40.80
C ASP A 194 -10.45 -20.71 40.52
N ALA A 195 -10.28 -21.66 39.53
CA ALA A 195 -11.31 -22.64 39.17
C ALA A 195 -11.84 -23.45 40.37
N GLY A 196 -10.97 -23.77 41.36
CA GLY A 196 -11.35 -24.47 42.57
C GLY A 196 -12.38 -23.71 43.42
N SER A 197 -12.21 -22.42 43.56
CA SER A 197 -13.13 -21.58 44.35
C SER A 197 -14.51 -21.43 43.71
N PHE A 198 -14.62 -21.58 42.40
CA PHE A 198 -15.92 -21.63 41.70
C PHE A 198 -16.64 -22.94 41.90
N ILE A 199 -15.89 -24.06 41.97
CA ILE A 199 -16.46 -25.38 42.23
C ILE A 199 -17.11 -25.44 43.62
N GLU A 200 -16.48 -24.79 44.61
CA GLU A 200 -17.02 -24.72 45.99
C GLU A 200 -18.33 -23.91 46.08
N GLN A 201 -18.63 -23.07 45.09
CA GLN A 201 -19.86 -22.29 45.02
C GLN A 201 -21.01 -23.03 44.31
N ALA A 202 -20.83 -24.28 43.90
CA ALA A 202 -21.86 -25.06 43.26
C ALA A 202 -23.05 -25.27 44.17
N VAL A 203 -24.26 -25.05 43.64
CA VAL A 203 -25.54 -25.28 44.30
C VAL A 203 -26.27 -26.42 43.61
N ASP A 204 -26.71 -27.43 44.36
CA ASP A 204 -27.57 -28.48 43.81
C ASP A 204 -28.99 -27.97 43.65
N ILE A 205 -29.48 -28.03 42.45
CA ILE A 205 -30.89 -27.72 42.10
C ILE A 205 -31.49 -28.92 41.40
N ASN A 206 -32.28 -29.69 42.13
CA ASN A 206 -32.95 -30.89 41.63
C ASN A 206 -32.01 -31.93 40.98
N GLY A 207 -30.84 -32.13 41.56
CA GLY A 207 -29.82 -33.07 41.07
C GLY A 207 -28.91 -32.52 39.97
N VAL A 208 -28.99 -31.19 39.64
CA VAL A 208 -28.08 -30.49 38.73
C VAL A 208 -27.20 -29.55 39.52
N GLN A 209 -25.90 -29.64 39.36
CA GLN A 209 -24.95 -28.72 39.96
C GLN A 209 -24.90 -27.41 39.16
N VAL A 210 -25.29 -26.31 39.78
CA VAL A 210 -25.36 -24.98 39.12
C VAL A 210 -24.33 -24.03 39.72
N ILE A 211 -23.52 -23.42 38.87
CA ILE A 211 -22.60 -22.34 39.20
C ILE A 211 -22.98 -21.12 38.36
N ALA A 212 -23.23 -19.96 39.02
CA ALA A 212 -23.42 -18.69 38.37
C ALA A 212 -22.50 -17.67 39.09
N ALA A 213 -21.41 -17.28 38.46
CA ALA A 213 -20.39 -16.47 39.11
C ALA A 213 -19.73 -15.46 38.20
N GLU A 214 -19.22 -14.39 38.79
CA GLU A 214 -18.39 -13.39 38.10
C GLU A 214 -16.93 -13.90 38.07
N ALA A 215 -16.40 -14.01 36.84
CA ALA A 215 -15.00 -14.36 36.61
C ALA A 215 -14.09 -13.13 36.86
N PRO A 216 -12.78 -13.33 37.09
CA PRO A 216 -11.85 -12.24 37.29
C PRO A 216 -11.90 -11.16 36.23
N HIS A 217 -11.79 -9.90 36.63
CA HIS A 217 -11.82 -8.76 35.74
C HIS A 217 -10.78 -8.87 34.61
N GLY A 218 -11.21 -8.59 33.39
CA GLY A 218 -10.36 -8.61 32.20
C GLY A 218 -10.27 -9.95 31.47
N ALA A 219 -10.99 -11.00 31.92
CA ALA A 219 -11.13 -12.23 31.16
C ALA A 219 -11.93 -11.99 29.86
N ASP A 220 -11.37 -12.40 28.72
CA ASP A 220 -12.08 -12.35 27.45
C ASP A 220 -13.00 -13.56 27.26
N GLY A 221 -13.81 -13.54 26.17
CA GLY A 221 -14.78 -14.63 25.92
C GLY A 221 -14.14 -15.99 25.71
N ALA A 222 -12.91 -16.09 25.20
CA ALA A 222 -12.19 -17.34 25.03
C ALA A 222 -11.70 -17.90 26.39
N GLN A 223 -11.21 -17.02 27.25
CA GLN A 223 -10.78 -17.34 28.60
C GLN A 223 -11.96 -17.78 29.48
N LEU A 224 -13.10 -17.07 29.39
CA LEU A 224 -14.35 -17.48 30.07
C LEU A 224 -14.82 -18.85 29.62
N ARG A 225 -14.78 -19.14 28.31
CA ARG A 225 -15.15 -20.46 27.77
C ARG A 225 -14.24 -21.55 28.31
N THR A 226 -12.94 -21.34 28.32
CA THR A 226 -11.97 -22.31 28.83
C THR A 226 -12.18 -22.58 30.32
N LEU A 227 -12.40 -21.53 31.13
CA LEU A 227 -12.69 -21.63 32.54
C LEU A 227 -14.00 -22.41 32.80
N ALA A 228 -15.08 -22.03 32.12
CA ALA A 228 -16.37 -22.67 32.25
C ALA A 228 -16.31 -24.17 31.87
N CYS A 229 -15.64 -24.49 30.75
CA CYS A 229 -15.42 -25.89 30.35
C CYS A 229 -14.55 -26.67 31.34
N THR A 230 -13.54 -26.03 31.94
CA THR A 230 -12.68 -26.66 32.95
C THR A 230 -13.45 -26.96 34.21
N ILE A 231 -14.24 -26.03 34.71
CA ILE A 231 -15.14 -26.23 35.87
C ILE A 231 -16.18 -27.31 35.57
N ARG A 232 -16.81 -27.27 34.40
CA ARG A 232 -17.80 -28.27 33.99
C ARG A 232 -17.23 -29.71 33.97
N LYS A 233 -16.01 -29.87 33.46
CA LYS A 233 -15.32 -31.17 33.43
C LYS A 233 -15.08 -31.76 34.83
N HIS A 234 -14.97 -30.93 35.85
CA HIS A 234 -14.78 -31.41 37.23
C HIS A 234 -15.95 -32.28 37.71
N PHE A 235 -17.17 -32.00 37.25
CA PHE A 235 -18.37 -32.74 37.64
C PHE A 235 -18.54 -34.07 36.88
N GLY A 236 -17.66 -34.35 35.91
CA GLY A 236 -17.69 -35.61 35.12
C GLY A 236 -19.01 -35.82 34.41
N GLU A 237 -19.65 -36.99 34.65
CA GLU A 237 -20.96 -37.35 34.09
C GLU A 237 -22.15 -36.76 34.85
N ASN A 238 -21.92 -36.14 36.02
CA ASN A 238 -23.01 -35.53 36.77
C ASN A 238 -23.57 -34.32 36.02
N PRO A 239 -24.89 -34.12 35.98
CA PRO A 239 -25.48 -32.93 35.38
C PRO A 239 -24.97 -31.67 36.04
N ALA A 240 -24.39 -30.73 35.24
CA ALA A 240 -23.91 -29.45 35.76
C ALA A 240 -24.06 -28.34 34.73
N VAL A 241 -24.36 -27.13 35.21
CA VAL A 241 -24.45 -25.89 34.41
C VAL A 241 -23.52 -24.87 35.02
N VAL A 242 -22.61 -24.35 34.23
CA VAL A 242 -21.64 -23.32 34.62
C VAL A 242 -21.87 -22.09 33.80
N ALA A 243 -22.38 -21.04 34.41
CA ALA A 243 -22.58 -19.71 33.82
C ALA A 243 -21.57 -18.75 34.42
N LEU A 244 -20.66 -18.25 33.58
CA LEU A 244 -19.67 -17.25 33.98
C LEU A 244 -19.85 -15.97 33.17
N PHE A 245 -19.66 -14.86 33.85
CA PHE A 245 -19.62 -13.53 33.21
C PHE A 245 -18.45 -12.70 33.76
N THR A 246 -18.04 -11.68 33.06
CA THR A 246 -17.08 -10.69 33.60
C THR A 246 -17.66 -9.31 33.47
N GLY A 247 -17.69 -8.59 34.58
CA GLY A 247 -18.29 -7.26 34.65
C GLY A 247 -17.28 -6.16 34.50
N SER A 248 -17.39 -5.35 33.41
CA SER A 248 -17.19 -3.91 33.42
C SER A 248 -17.49 -3.33 32.03
N GLY A 249 -18.44 -2.45 31.93
CA GLY A 249 -18.72 -1.67 30.73
C GLY A 249 -20.06 -1.99 30.04
N VAL A 250 -20.24 -1.44 28.85
CA VAL A 250 -21.49 -1.50 28.07
C VAL A 250 -21.75 -2.92 27.51
N LYS A 251 -20.70 -3.75 27.38
CA LYS A 251 -20.81 -5.13 26.92
C LYS A 251 -20.25 -6.07 27.98
N VAL A 252 -21.07 -6.96 28.46
CA VAL A 252 -20.71 -7.99 29.43
C VAL A 252 -20.55 -9.32 28.70
N PRO A 253 -19.32 -9.82 28.51
CA PRO A 253 -19.11 -11.16 27.99
C PRO A 253 -19.65 -12.19 28.98
N PHE A 254 -20.39 -13.18 28.51
CA PHE A 254 -20.83 -14.32 29.32
C PHE A 254 -20.69 -15.62 28.54
N VAL A 255 -20.53 -16.71 29.25
CA VAL A 255 -20.45 -18.08 28.73
C VAL A 255 -21.25 -19.02 29.62
N VAL A 256 -21.97 -19.95 29.02
CA VAL A 256 -22.65 -21.05 29.69
C VAL A 256 -22.11 -22.36 29.15
N ALA A 257 -21.65 -23.26 30.03
CA ALA A 257 -21.24 -24.62 29.73
C ALA A 257 -22.22 -25.58 30.41
N VAL A 258 -22.68 -26.61 29.66
CA VAL A 258 -23.65 -27.61 30.11
C VAL A 258 -23.06 -28.98 29.98
#